data_5126cf8f201963deae6a33798522c097
#
_entry.id   5126cf8f201963deae6a33798522c097
#
_cell.length_a   1.000
_cell.length_b   1.000
_cell.length_c   1.000
_cell.angle_alpha   90.00
_cell.angle_beta   90.00
_cell.angle_gamma   90.00
#
_symmetry.space_group_name_H-M   'P 1'
#
loop_
_entity.id
_entity.type
_entity.pdbx_description
1 polymer ?
#
loop_
_entity_poly.entity_id
_entity_poly.type
_entity_poly.pdbx_seq_one_letter_code
_entity_poly.pdbx_strand_id
1 'polypeptide(L)'
;ACFDWTEANYRQLYLTVINDGENVVIPNYIGFNTEECRQSTHVMYSSDQAINVVSDVTNELTLNHFFEIWGEEFSSARVMGMDTNDGGVLSITLDGIAYEGDWSAVNIDGVISVDIQFQSGQSQVNPEDVTESESTPGFAALIATIGMLGAAIISSRQGRRN
;
A
#
# COMPACT_ATOMS: atom_id res chain seq x y z
N ALA A 1 -18.55 -9.76 30.74
CA ALA A 1 -18.94 -11.03 30.11
C ALA A 1 -18.13 -11.16 28.82
N CYS A 2 -17.69 -12.37 28.52
CA CYS A 2 -17.01 -12.66 27.30
C CYS A 2 -17.97 -12.61 26.11
N PHE A 3 -17.46 -12.28 24.95
CA PHE A 3 -18.21 -12.28 23.72
C PHE A 3 -18.73 -13.69 23.38
N ASP A 4 -20.01 -13.79 23.05
CA ASP A 4 -20.62 -15.06 22.65
C ASP A 4 -20.49 -15.24 21.13
N TRP A 5 -19.69 -16.20 20.73
CA TRP A 5 -19.42 -16.50 19.32
C TRP A 5 -20.62 -17.14 18.60
N THR A 6 -21.59 -17.69 19.35
CA THR A 6 -22.66 -18.48 18.75
C THR A 6 -23.72 -17.66 18.03
N GLU A 7 -23.87 -16.38 18.39
CA GLU A 7 -24.83 -15.46 17.80
C GLU A 7 -24.15 -14.33 16.98
N ALA A 8 -22.85 -14.39 16.82
CA ALA A 8 -22.08 -13.35 16.17
C ALA A 8 -22.09 -13.43 14.65
N ASN A 9 -22.03 -12.29 14.01
CA ASN A 9 -21.78 -12.19 12.58
C ASN A 9 -20.28 -12.34 12.30
N TYR A 10 -19.94 -13.22 11.39
CA TYR A 10 -18.59 -13.38 10.87
C TYR A 10 -18.44 -12.64 9.55
N ARG A 11 -17.36 -11.90 9.43
CA ARG A 11 -16.93 -11.26 8.17
C ARG A 11 -15.43 -11.30 8.04
N GLN A 12 -14.96 -11.18 6.83
CA GLN A 12 -13.54 -11.17 6.50
C GLN A 12 -13.25 -10.03 5.52
N LEU A 13 -12.14 -9.35 5.72
CA LEU A 13 -11.59 -8.41 4.75
C LEU A 13 -10.12 -8.73 4.50
N TYR A 14 -9.67 -8.54 3.27
CA TYR A 14 -8.28 -8.71 2.89
C TYR A 14 -7.50 -7.43 3.19
N LEU A 15 -6.35 -7.56 3.82
CA LEU A 15 -5.46 -6.44 4.08
C LEU A 15 -4.14 -6.66 3.33
N THR A 16 -3.83 -5.76 2.42
CA THR A 16 -2.55 -5.70 1.71
C THR A 16 -1.78 -4.47 2.18
N VAL A 17 -0.53 -4.66 2.53
CA VAL A 17 0.39 -3.56 2.83
C VAL A 17 1.59 -3.68 1.90
N ILE A 18 1.88 -2.61 1.16
CA ILE A 18 2.97 -2.55 0.18
C ILE A 18 3.94 -1.45 0.60
N ASN A 19 5.20 -1.81 0.73
CA ASN A 19 6.31 -0.91 1.02
C ASN A 19 7.27 -0.87 -0.16
N ASP A 20 7.35 0.26 -0.86
CA ASP A 20 8.19 0.45 -2.05
C ASP A 20 8.02 -0.66 -3.10
N GLY A 21 6.79 -1.11 -3.31
CA GLY A 21 6.44 -2.16 -4.26
C GLY A 21 6.57 -3.59 -3.73
N GLU A 22 7.01 -3.79 -2.50
CA GLU A 22 7.13 -5.10 -1.87
C GLU A 22 5.98 -5.35 -0.89
N ASN A 23 5.38 -6.54 -0.94
CA ASN A 23 4.34 -6.91 0.02
C ASN A 23 4.93 -7.12 1.41
N VAL A 24 4.32 -6.46 2.39
CA VAL A 24 4.59 -6.68 3.82
C VAL A 24 3.77 -7.88 4.28
N VAL A 25 4.44 -8.86 4.86
CA VAL A 25 3.76 -10.05 5.40
C VAL A 25 3.10 -9.70 6.74
N ILE A 26 1.79 -9.85 6.81
CA ILE A 26 1.02 -9.71 8.05
C ILE A 26 1.09 -11.05 8.80
N PRO A 27 1.60 -11.07 10.04
CA PRO A 27 1.65 -12.30 10.82
C PRO A 27 0.25 -12.87 11.05
N ASN A 28 0.14 -14.20 11.00
CA ASN A 28 -1.11 -14.86 11.38
C ASN A 28 -1.33 -14.79 12.89
N TYR A 29 -2.58 -14.88 13.28
CA TYR A 29 -3.03 -14.95 14.69
C TYR A 29 -2.82 -13.67 15.51
N ILE A 30 -2.58 -12.51 14.88
CA ILE A 30 -2.68 -11.23 15.59
C ILE A 30 -4.09 -11.11 16.15
N GLY A 31 -4.22 -10.79 17.43
CA GLY A 31 -5.51 -10.65 18.10
C GLY A 31 -6.24 -11.95 18.41
N PHE A 32 -5.72 -13.09 17.95
CA PHE A 32 -6.29 -14.39 18.29
C PHE A 32 -5.79 -14.82 19.67
N ASN A 33 -6.69 -14.75 20.64
CA ASN A 33 -6.41 -15.22 22.00
C ASN A 33 -7.53 -16.14 22.47
N THR A 34 -7.19 -17.39 22.75
CA THR A 34 -8.12 -18.41 23.24
C THR A 34 -8.32 -18.34 24.75
N GLU A 35 -7.49 -17.61 25.48
CA GLU A 35 -7.47 -17.66 26.95
C GLU A 35 -8.08 -16.43 27.62
N GLU A 36 -8.22 -15.31 26.91
CA GLU A 36 -8.73 -14.06 27.45
C GLU A 36 -9.82 -13.42 26.60
N CYS A 37 -10.90 -13.07 27.24
CA CYS A 37 -11.93 -12.18 26.73
C CYS A 37 -11.44 -10.75 26.62
N ARG A 38 -10.75 -10.38 25.58
CA ARG A 38 -10.15 -9.04 25.46
C ARG A 38 -11.15 -7.95 25.13
N GLN A 39 -12.23 -8.30 24.44
CA GLN A 39 -13.22 -7.34 23.99
C GLN A 39 -14.63 -7.87 24.25
N SER A 40 -15.52 -7.00 24.71
CA SER A 40 -16.88 -7.38 25.10
C SER A 40 -17.86 -7.42 23.94
N THR A 41 -17.50 -6.90 22.76
CA THR A 41 -18.41 -6.72 21.63
C THR A 41 -17.92 -7.35 20.33
N HIS A 42 -16.63 -7.65 20.22
CA HIS A 42 -16.06 -8.22 19.01
C HIS A 42 -14.71 -8.90 19.23
N VAL A 43 -14.32 -9.71 18.25
CA VAL A 43 -12.99 -10.28 18.13
C VAL A 43 -12.47 -9.98 16.71
N MET A 44 -11.25 -9.47 16.61
CA MET A 44 -10.55 -9.26 15.36
C MET A 44 -9.22 -10.02 15.39
N TYR A 45 -8.97 -10.81 14.37
CA TYR A 45 -7.71 -11.55 14.27
C TYR A 45 -7.26 -11.72 12.81
N SER A 46 -5.94 -11.83 12.62
CA SER A 46 -5.36 -12.05 11.29
C SER A 46 -5.22 -13.54 10.95
N SER A 47 -5.45 -13.86 9.69
CA SER A 47 -5.21 -15.17 9.09
C SER A 47 -5.06 -15.02 7.58
N ASP A 48 -3.98 -15.54 7.01
CA ASP A 48 -3.75 -15.60 5.55
C ASP A 48 -3.94 -14.24 4.83
N GLN A 49 -3.33 -13.19 5.35
CA GLN A 49 -3.43 -11.81 4.84
C GLN A 49 -4.86 -11.23 4.93
N ALA A 50 -5.70 -11.81 5.74
CA ALA A 50 -7.04 -11.30 6.00
C ALA A 50 -7.23 -10.95 7.47
N ILE A 51 -8.10 -9.98 7.72
CA ILE A 51 -8.63 -9.68 9.04
C ILE A 51 -9.99 -10.35 9.15
N ASN A 52 -10.12 -11.23 10.12
CA ASN A 52 -11.37 -11.89 10.47
C ASN A 52 -12.02 -11.12 11.60
N VAL A 53 -13.28 -10.79 11.45
CA VAL A 53 -14.06 -10.03 12.42
C VAL A 53 -15.27 -10.85 12.81
N VAL A 54 -15.44 -11.08 14.11
CA VAL A 54 -16.60 -11.72 14.71
C VAL A 54 -17.23 -10.72 15.68
N SER A 55 -18.44 -10.29 15.42
CA SER A 55 -19.05 -9.18 16.14
C SER A 55 -20.57 -9.31 16.18
N ASP A 56 -21.18 -8.86 17.28
CA ASP A 56 -22.60 -8.64 17.41
C ASP A 56 -23.04 -7.22 17.03
N VAL A 57 -22.07 -6.32 16.82
CA VAL A 57 -22.31 -4.95 16.41
C VAL A 57 -21.87 -4.72 14.96
N THR A 58 -22.58 -3.83 14.29
CA THR A 58 -22.24 -3.32 12.95
C THR A 58 -21.93 -1.83 13.03
N ASN A 59 -21.13 -1.33 12.10
CA ASN A 59 -20.85 0.10 11.91
C ASN A 59 -19.95 0.82 12.93
N GLU A 60 -19.41 0.12 13.92
CA GLU A 60 -18.54 0.74 14.93
C GLU A 60 -17.08 0.28 14.87
N LEU A 61 -16.78 -0.72 14.03
CA LEU A 61 -15.44 -1.28 13.94
C LEU A 61 -14.62 -0.56 12.88
N THR A 62 -13.45 -0.11 13.28
CA THR A 62 -12.52 0.58 12.40
C THR A 62 -11.27 -0.26 12.14
N LEU A 63 -10.59 0.04 11.05
CA LEU A 63 -9.29 -0.57 10.76
C LEU A 63 -8.27 -0.26 11.86
N ASN A 64 -8.36 0.94 12.47
CA ASN A 64 -7.51 1.34 13.58
C ASN A 64 -7.60 0.37 14.77
N HIS A 65 -8.79 -0.19 15.08
CA HIS A 65 -8.92 -1.20 16.14
C HIS A 65 -8.04 -2.42 15.90
N PHE A 66 -7.91 -2.87 14.63
CA PHE A 66 -7.02 -3.98 14.31
C PHE A 66 -5.54 -3.63 14.55
N PHE A 67 -5.11 -2.46 14.12
CA PHE A 67 -3.73 -2.01 14.33
C PHE A 67 -3.41 -1.80 15.82
N GLU A 68 -4.36 -1.31 16.61
CA GLU A 68 -4.23 -1.22 18.07
C GLU A 68 -4.06 -2.60 18.72
N ILE A 69 -4.82 -3.61 18.28
CA ILE A 69 -4.67 -5.00 18.74
C ILE A 69 -3.30 -5.54 18.35
N TRP A 70 -2.81 -5.21 17.16
CA TRP A 70 -1.50 -5.61 16.68
C TRP A 70 -0.36 -4.91 17.42
N GLY A 71 -0.60 -3.71 17.92
CA GLY A 71 0.42 -2.87 18.54
C GLY A 71 1.24 -2.09 17.53
N GLU A 72 0.74 -1.92 16.31
CA GLU A 72 1.36 -1.16 15.25
C GLU A 72 0.67 0.19 15.06
N GLU A 73 1.45 1.19 14.62
CA GLU A 73 0.91 2.51 14.31
C GLU A 73 0.10 2.48 13.02
N PHE A 74 -1.02 3.22 13.03
CA PHE A 74 -1.87 3.40 11.86
C PHE A 74 -2.41 4.83 11.79
N SER A 75 -1.88 5.60 10.86
CA SER A 75 -2.33 6.96 10.55
C SER A 75 -1.93 7.33 9.12
N SER A 76 -2.45 8.44 8.60
CA SER A 76 -2.03 8.97 7.31
C SER A 76 -0.57 9.46 7.28
N ALA A 77 0.05 9.65 8.43
CA ALA A 77 1.46 10.05 8.56
C ALA A 77 2.39 8.85 8.78
N ARG A 78 1.89 7.76 9.37
CA ARG A 78 2.72 6.61 9.71
C ARG A 78 1.92 5.31 9.80
N VAL A 79 2.43 4.25 9.20
CA VAL A 79 1.91 2.89 9.31
C VAL A 79 3.08 1.93 9.49
N MET A 80 3.07 1.12 10.56
CA MET A 80 4.08 0.07 10.78
C MET A 80 5.53 0.55 10.61
N GLY A 81 5.85 1.74 11.08
CA GLY A 81 7.17 2.35 10.92
C GLY A 81 7.45 3.01 9.56
N MET A 82 6.60 2.84 8.56
CA MET A 82 6.62 3.60 7.30
C MET A 82 6.09 5.00 7.57
N ASP A 83 6.88 6.02 7.32
CA ASP A 83 6.58 7.38 7.80
C ASP A 83 6.79 8.40 6.67
N THR A 84 5.94 9.43 6.64
CA THR A 84 5.93 10.43 5.58
C THR A 84 6.86 11.61 5.82
N ASN A 85 7.56 11.66 6.97
CA ASN A 85 8.39 12.81 7.36
C ASN A 85 9.56 13.08 6.42
N ASP A 86 10.10 12.03 5.78
CA ASP A 86 11.23 12.12 4.85
C ASP A 86 10.78 12.18 3.38
N GLY A 87 9.60 12.73 3.14
CA GLY A 87 9.03 12.87 1.80
C GLY A 87 8.37 11.60 1.26
N GLY A 88 8.19 10.60 2.11
CA GLY A 88 7.40 9.40 1.77
C GLY A 88 5.92 9.74 1.59
N VAL A 89 5.22 8.90 0.86
CA VAL A 89 3.79 9.02 0.60
C VAL A 89 3.09 7.75 1.03
N LEU A 90 2.07 7.91 1.88
CA LEU A 90 1.14 6.86 2.25
C LEU A 90 -0.20 7.07 1.55
N SER A 91 -0.79 5.99 1.06
CA SER A 91 -2.13 5.98 0.51
C SER A 91 -2.88 4.74 0.96
N ILE A 92 -4.21 4.85 1.02
CA ILE A 92 -5.10 3.75 1.36
C ILE A 92 -6.26 3.70 0.36
N THR A 93 -6.63 2.49 -0.06
CA THR A 93 -7.83 2.26 -0.85
C THR A 93 -8.73 1.26 -0.13
N LEU A 94 -10.02 1.46 -0.26
CA LEU A 94 -11.06 0.56 0.23
C LEU A 94 -11.82 0.03 -0.99
N ASP A 95 -11.81 -1.27 -1.19
CA ASP A 95 -12.39 -1.92 -2.38
C ASP A 95 -11.93 -1.28 -3.71
N GLY A 96 -10.64 -0.89 -3.76
CA GLY A 96 -10.03 -0.24 -4.91
C GLY A 96 -10.33 1.26 -5.08
N ILE A 97 -11.06 1.89 -4.16
CA ILE A 97 -11.38 3.31 -4.18
C ILE A 97 -10.48 4.04 -3.17
N ALA A 98 -9.81 5.11 -3.61
CA ALA A 98 -8.98 5.92 -2.74
C ALA A 98 -9.80 6.52 -1.59
N TYR A 99 -9.26 6.42 -0.37
CA TYR A 99 -9.88 6.99 0.82
C TYR A 99 -9.11 8.23 1.28
N GLU A 100 -9.79 9.36 1.25
CA GLU A 100 -9.22 10.68 1.59
C GLU A 100 -9.64 11.18 2.98
N GLY A 101 -10.31 10.34 3.77
CA GLY A 101 -10.81 10.72 5.09
C GLY A 101 -9.78 10.54 6.21
N ASP A 102 -10.25 10.69 7.43
CA ASP A 102 -9.47 10.40 8.64
C ASP A 102 -9.24 8.88 8.77
N TRP A 103 -7.97 8.46 8.75
CA TRP A 103 -7.60 7.05 8.83
C TRP A 103 -8.03 6.39 10.14
N SER A 104 -8.07 7.14 11.25
CA SER A 104 -8.55 6.62 12.51
C SER A 104 -10.04 6.22 12.49
N ALA A 105 -10.80 6.79 11.55
CA ALA A 105 -12.22 6.56 11.37
C ALA A 105 -12.56 5.63 10.19
N VAL A 106 -11.57 4.96 9.59
CA VAL A 106 -11.83 3.99 8.49
C VAL A 106 -12.73 2.88 9.00
N ASN A 107 -14.01 2.97 8.66
CA ASN A 107 -14.99 1.94 9.00
C ASN A 107 -14.79 0.73 8.06
N ILE A 108 -14.71 -0.47 8.63
CA ILE A 108 -14.49 -1.71 7.89
C ILE A 108 -15.78 -2.50 7.63
N ASP A 109 -16.94 -1.96 8.01
CA ASP A 109 -18.22 -2.61 7.76
C ASP A 109 -18.56 -2.59 6.26
N GLY A 110 -18.78 -3.77 5.70
CA GLY A 110 -19.04 -3.93 4.26
C GLY A 110 -17.81 -3.80 3.34
N VAL A 111 -16.62 -3.55 3.89
CA VAL A 111 -15.36 -3.51 3.12
C VAL A 111 -14.84 -4.93 2.91
N ILE A 112 -14.45 -5.25 1.68
CA ILE A 112 -13.90 -6.56 1.29
C ILE A 112 -12.37 -6.51 1.22
N SER A 113 -11.79 -5.40 0.78
CA SER A 113 -10.34 -5.24 0.67
C SER A 113 -9.87 -3.86 1.13
N VAL A 114 -8.72 -3.86 1.76
CA VAL A 114 -7.98 -2.66 2.13
C VAL A 114 -6.56 -2.80 1.58
N ASP A 115 -6.12 -1.85 0.79
CA ASP A 115 -4.75 -1.78 0.30
C ASP A 115 -4.08 -0.52 0.84
N ILE A 116 -2.99 -0.68 1.57
CA ILE A 116 -2.14 0.40 2.08
C ILE A 116 -0.85 0.37 1.29
N GLN A 117 -0.47 1.50 0.70
CA GLN A 117 0.77 1.63 -0.07
C GLN A 117 1.63 2.74 0.50
N PHE A 118 2.90 2.44 0.67
CA PHE A 118 3.94 3.39 1.00
C PHE A 118 4.95 3.47 -0.14
N GLN A 119 5.34 4.68 -0.48
CA GLN A 119 6.44 4.98 -1.37
C GLN A 119 7.39 5.91 -0.64
N SER A 120 8.64 5.50 -0.48
CA SER A 120 9.67 6.35 0.10
C SER A 120 9.93 7.55 -0.79
N GLY A 121 10.22 8.70 -0.17
CA GLY A 121 10.71 9.87 -0.90
C GLY A 121 12.01 9.50 -1.60
N GLN A 122 12.06 9.56 -2.92
CA GLN A 122 13.32 9.45 -3.62
C GLN A 122 14.17 10.64 -3.21
N SER A 123 15.26 10.39 -2.49
CA SER A 123 16.31 11.38 -2.35
C SER A 123 16.73 11.76 -3.77
N GLN A 124 16.37 12.97 -4.20
CA GLN A 124 16.87 13.52 -5.44
C GLN A 124 18.39 13.54 -5.29
N VAL A 125 19.05 12.56 -5.86
CA VAL A 125 20.50 12.66 -6.08
C VAL A 125 20.66 13.82 -7.04
N ASN A 126 21.02 14.96 -6.46
CA ASN A 126 21.33 16.15 -7.23
C ASN A 126 22.49 15.76 -8.20
N PRO A 127 22.30 15.84 -9.51
CA PRO A 127 23.34 15.46 -10.46
C PRO A 127 24.57 16.41 -10.45
N GLU A 128 24.60 17.38 -9.53
CA GLU A 128 25.69 18.35 -9.41
C GLU A 128 26.82 17.96 -8.45
N ASP A 129 26.75 16.82 -7.76
CA ASP A 129 27.85 16.35 -6.89
C ASP A 129 28.72 15.26 -7.57
N VAL A 130 28.92 15.40 -8.87
CA VAL A 130 30.04 14.78 -9.54
C VAL A 130 31.22 15.74 -9.42
N THR A 131 31.84 15.76 -8.25
CA THR A 131 33.16 16.32 -8.12
C THR A 131 34.07 15.61 -9.11
N GLU A 132 34.50 16.39 -10.11
CA GLU A 132 35.63 16.06 -10.96
C GLU A 132 36.81 15.54 -10.11
N SER A 133 37.03 14.26 -10.15
CA SER A 133 38.28 13.68 -9.73
C SER A 133 39.19 13.69 -10.95
N GLU A 134 40.20 14.56 -10.85
CA GLU A 134 41.23 14.79 -11.84
C GLU A 134 41.80 13.50 -12.45
N SER A 135 41.81 13.54 -13.78
CA SER A 135 42.87 13.11 -14.71
C SER A 135 43.72 11.89 -14.37
N THR A 136 43.48 10.82 -15.10
CA THR A 136 44.57 10.04 -15.66
C THR A 136 44.43 10.00 -17.17
N PRO A 137 45.43 10.40 -17.94
CA PRO A 137 45.36 10.42 -19.39
C PRO A 137 45.66 9.03 -19.97
N GLY A 138 44.80 8.53 -20.77
CA GLY A 138 45.11 7.37 -21.60
C GLY A 138 43.93 6.43 -21.77
N PHE A 139 43.12 6.70 -22.74
CA PHE A 139 42.72 5.80 -23.83
C PHE A 139 41.66 6.53 -24.67
N ALA A 140 42.13 6.94 -25.82
CA ALA A 140 41.33 7.57 -26.85
C ALA A 140 40.33 6.60 -27.47
N ALA A 141 39.20 7.20 -27.83
CA ALA A 141 38.39 6.90 -29.00
C ALA A 141 37.47 5.65 -28.94
N LEU A 142 36.23 5.88 -29.10
CA LEU A 142 35.52 5.66 -30.36
C LEU A 142 34.09 6.17 -30.23
N ILE A 143 33.92 7.38 -30.72
CA ILE A 143 32.59 7.94 -30.98
C ILE A 143 32.08 7.27 -32.24
N ALA A 144 31.13 6.39 -32.13
CA ALA A 144 30.33 5.94 -33.25
C ALA A 144 29.04 6.74 -33.27
N THR A 145 29.05 7.79 -34.03
CA THR A 145 27.84 8.48 -34.49
C THR A 145 27.04 7.55 -35.36
N ILE A 146 25.87 7.14 -34.91
CA ILE A 146 24.85 6.56 -35.78
C ILE A 146 23.79 7.62 -35.98
N GLY A 147 23.78 8.07 -37.23
CA GLY A 147 23.01 9.18 -37.73
C GLY A 147 21.50 8.88 -37.76
N MET A 148 20.80 9.98 -37.67
CA MET A 148 19.42 10.14 -38.11
C MET A 148 19.26 9.72 -39.57
N LEU A 149 18.24 8.94 -39.84
CA LEU A 149 17.59 8.95 -41.14
C LEU A 149 16.08 8.90 -40.92
N GLY A 150 15.50 10.07 -41.06
CA GLY A 150 14.10 10.23 -41.28
C GLY A 150 13.67 9.71 -42.64
N ALA A 151 12.50 9.13 -42.70
CA ALA A 151 11.75 9.00 -43.93
C ALA A 151 10.26 9.09 -43.63
N ALA A 152 9.75 10.25 -43.88
CA ALA A 152 8.33 10.49 -44.10
C ALA A 152 7.94 9.84 -45.43
N ILE A 153 6.93 8.98 -45.41
CA ILE A 153 6.22 8.63 -46.63
C ILE A 153 4.71 8.90 -46.39
N ILE A 154 4.33 10.03 -46.95
CA ILE A 154 2.95 10.36 -47.26
C ILE A 154 2.58 9.53 -48.49
N SER A 155 1.52 8.77 -48.45
CA SER A 155 0.86 8.28 -49.63
C SER A 155 -0.64 8.24 -49.45
N SER A 156 -1.23 9.29 -49.95
CA SER A 156 -2.65 9.39 -50.33
C SER A 156 -2.96 8.41 -51.42
N ARG A 157 -4.06 7.67 -51.32
CA ARG A 157 -4.79 7.21 -52.51
C ARG A 157 -6.27 7.09 -52.24
N GLN A 158 -6.94 8.05 -52.83
CA GLN A 158 -8.35 8.05 -53.22
C GLN A 158 -8.63 6.95 -54.25
N GLY A 159 -9.83 6.42 -54.23
CA GLY A 159 -10.46 5.59 -55.30
C GLY A 159 -11.68 4.91 -54.73
N ARG A 160 -12.80 5.41 -54.77
CA ARG A 160 -13.89 5.66 -55.72
C ARG A 160 -14.35 4.40 -56.50
N ARG A 161 -15.67 4.18 -56.43
CA ARG A 161 -16.59 3.36 -57.27
C ARG A 161 -16.90 1.95 -56.70
N ASN A 162 -18.09 1.55 -56.54
CA ASN A 162 -19.43 1.72 -57.11
C ASN A 162 -20.44 1.39 -56.01
#